data_2abbb358f9db6d874bbabb1357657b94
#
_entry.id   2abbb358f9db6d874bbabb1357657b94
#
_cell.length_a   1.000
_cell.length_b   1.000
_cell.length_c   1.000
_cell.angle_alpha   90.00
_cell.angle_beta   90.00
_cell.angle_gamma   90.00
#
_symmetry.space_group_name_H-M   'P 1'
#
loop_
_entity.id
_entity.type
_entity.pdbx_description
1 polymer ?
#
loop_
_entity_poly.entity_id
_entity_poly.type
_entity_poly.pdbx_seq_one_letter_code
_entity_poly.pdbx_strand_id
1 'polypeptide(L)' 'MESDLIGKNAGIIWSLLEGKESVEVTKLKKDSKLSEAEFWAAIGWLSREGKLNTTTEKKGRKTVSYFSLA' A
#
# COMPACT_ATOMS: atom_id res chain seq x y z
N MET A 1 -10.10 -7.44 -13.43
CA MET A 1 -10.19 -7.49 -11.95
C MET A 1 -11.48 -6.81 -11.51
N GLU A 2 -12.25 -7.47 -10.69
CA GLU A 2 -13.53 -6.95 -10.24
C GLU A 2 -13.38 -5.90 -9.16
N SER A 3 -14.30 -4.92 -9.15
CA SER A 3 -14.30 -3.84 -8.16
C SER A 3 -14.37 -4.36 -6.73
N ASP A 4 -15.17 -5.41 -6.50
CA ASP A 4 -15.33 -6.00 -5.16
C ASP A 4 -14.01 -6.59 -4.66
N LEU A 5 -13.25 -7.22 -5.55
CA LEU A 5 -11.96 -7.78 -5.22
C LEU A 5 -10.95 -6.68 -4.89
N ILE A 6 -10.97 -5.60 -5.66
CA ILE A 6 -10.08 -4.46 -5.41
C ILE A 6 -10.36 -3.86 -4.03
N GLY A 7 -11.64 -3.66 -3.68
CA GLY A 7 -12.01 -3.14 -2.38
C GLY A 7 -11.62 -4.07 -1.24
N LYS A 8 -11.79 -5.38 -1.43
CA LYS A 8 -11.39 -6.38 -0.46
C LYS A 8 -9.87 -6.36 -0.24
N ASN A 9 -9.11 -6.29 -1.32
CA ASN A 9 -7.66 -6.24 -1.26
C ASN A 9 -7.18 -4.93 -0.62
N ALA A 10 -7.87 -3.83 -0.89
CA ALA A 10 -7.59 -2.56 -0.24
C ALA A 10 -7.78 -2.66 1.27
N GLY A 11 -8.79 -3.39 1.72
CA GLY A 11 -9.02 -3.65 3.15
C GLY A 11 -7.89 -4.43 3.79
N ILE A 12 -7.31 -5.40 3.08
CA ILE A 12 -6.15 -6.16 3.55
C ILE A 12 -4.97 -5.21 3.78
N ILE A 13 -4.68 -4.36 2.81
CA ILE A 13 -3.58 -3.39 2.91
C ILE A 13 -3.83 -2.40 4.04
N TRP A 14 -5.06 -1.89 4.15
CA TRP A 14 -5.43 -0.97 5.20
C TRP A 14 -5.17 -1.59 6.59
N SER A 15 -5.57 -2.85 6.76
CA SER A 15 -5.35 -3.58 8.02
C SER A 15 -3.86 -3.73 8.35
N LEU A 16 -3.02 -3.94 7.34
CA LEU A 16 -1.58 -4.06 7.54
C LEU A 16 -0.94 -2.73 7.93
N LEU A 17 -1.54 -1.62 7.56
CA LEU A 17 -1.04 -0.28 7.89
C LEU A 17 -1.58 0.24 9.21
N GLU A 18 -2.71 -0.28 9.65
CA GLU A 18 -3.37 0.18 10.86
C GLU A 18 -2.47 0.02 12.09
N GLY A 19 -2.37 1.07 12.89
CA GLY A 19 -1.55 1.06 14.08
C GLY A 19 -0.05 1.23 13.83
N LYS A 20 0.35 1.44 12.57
CA LYS A 20 1.75 1.65 12.22
C LYS A 20 1.96 3.06 11.70
N GLU A 21 3.13 3.61 11.96
CA GLU A 21 3.49 4.94 11.49
C GLU A 21 3.62 4.97 9.98
N SER A 22 4.39 4.02 9.45
CA SER A 22 4.55 3.84 8.01
C SER A 22 5.12 2.45 7.76
N VAL A 23 4.91 1.94 6.55
CA VAL A 23 5.44 0.64 6.15
C VAL A 23 6.08 0.78 4.77
N GLU A 24 7.28 0.22 4.62
CA GLU A 24 7.97 0.21 3.34
C GLU A 24 7.13 -0.53 2.31
N VAL A 25 7.07 0.02 1.10
CA VAL A 25 6.24 -0.52 0.01
C VAL A 25 6.56 -1.99 -0.28
N THR A 26 7.84 -2.34 -0.37
CA THR A 26 8.25 -3.71 -0.67
C THR A 26 7.79 -4.69 0.42
N LYS A 27 7.92 -4.29 1.68
CA LYS A 27 7.49 -5.10 2.81
C LYS A 27 5.97 -5.25 2.83
N LEU A 28 5.27 -4.17 2.60
CA LEU A 28 3.80 -4.17 2.58
C LEU A 28 3.28 -5.11 1.49
N LYS A 29 3.87 -5.03 0.31
CA LYS A 29 3.50 -5.91 -0.81
C LYS A 29 3.73 -7.37 -0.46
N LYS A 30 4.88 -7.69 0.13
CA LYS A 30 5.20 -9.04 0.55
C LYS A 30 4.22 -9.56 1.61
N ASP A 31 3.95 -8.75 2.62
CA ASP A 31 3.07 -9.13 3.71
C ASP A 31 1.61 -9.28 3.27
N SER A 32 1.20 -8.53 2.27
CA SER A 32 -0.17 -8.60 1.74
C SER A 32 -0.44 -9.92 1.01
N LYS A 33 0.60 -10.57 0.51
CA LYS A 33 0.52 -11.79 -0.30
C LYS A 33 -0.30 -11.63 -1.57
N LEU A 34 -0.49 -10.40 -2.01
CA LEU A 34 -1.20 -10.09 -3.24
C LEU A 34 -0.24 -10.15 -4.44
N SER A 35 -0.78 -10.42 -5.62
CA SER A 35 -0.01 -10.32 -6.85
C SER A 35 0.34 -8.85 -7.12
N GLU A 36 1.28 -8.62 -8.03
CA GLU A 36 1.66 -7.26 -8.45
C GLU A 36 0.42 -6.45 -8.85
N ALA A 37 -0.39 -7.01 -9.74
CA ALA A 37 -1.57 -6.31 -10.24
C ALA A 37 -2.57 -6.03 -9.13
N GLU A 38 -2.83 -7.01 -8.26
CA GLU A 38 -3.77 -6.86 -7.16
C GLU A 38 -3.30 -5.82 -6.16
N PHE A 39 -2.01 -5.85 -5.82
CA PHE A 39 -1.43 -4.90 -4.88
C PHE A 39 -1.59 -3.47 -5.39
N TRP A 40 -1.14 -3.21 -6.61
CA TRP A 40 -1.17 -1.85 -7.15
C TRP A 40 -2.59 -1.34 -7.42
N ALA A 41 -3.51 -2.23 -7.78
CA ALA A 41 -4.90 -1.85 -7.94
C ALA A 41 -5.50 -1.42 -6.58
N ALA A 42 -5.17 -2.14 -5.51
CA ALA A 42 -5.64 -1.81 -4.18
C ALA A 42 -5.02 -0.49 -3.68
N ILE A 43 -3.74 -0.28 -3.96
CA ILE A 43 -3.07 0.99 -3.61
C ILE A 43 -3.74 2.15 -4.35
N GLY A 44 -4.02 1.99 -5.64
CA GLY A 44 -4.73 3.01 -6.41
C GLY A 44 -6.10 3.33 -5.84
N TRP A 45 -6.82 2.30 -5.43
CA TRP A 45 -8.13 2.46 -4.79
C TRP A 45 -8.04 3.29 -3.51
N LEU A 46 -7.10 2.93 -2.61
CA LEU A 46 -6.92 3.66 -1.35
C LEU A 46 -6.44 5.09 -1.59
N SER A 47 -5.60 5.30 -2.59
CA SER A 47 -5.12 6.63 -2.95
C SER A 47 -6.26 7.51 -3.45
N ARG A 48 -7.13 6.95 -4.27
CA ARG A 48 -8.30 7.65 -4.79
C ARG A 48 -9.24 8.07 -3.66
N GLU A 49 -9.38 7.21 -2.65
CA GLU A 49 -10.21 7.50 -1.48
C GLU A 49 -9.55 8.47 -0.49
N GLY A 50 -8.34 8.90 -0.77
CA GLY A 50 -7.61 9.81 0.10
C GLY A 50 -7.18 9.17 1.42
N LYS A 51 -7.02 7.84 1.44
CA LYS A 51 -6.72 7.10 2.66
C LYS A 51 -5.26 6.75 2.84
N LEU A 52 -4.42 7.10 1.88
CA LEU A 52 -2.99 6.81 1.93
C LEU A 52 -2.15 8.07 1.79
N ASN A 53 -1.07 8.10 2.55
CA ASN A 53 0.01 9.04 2.35
C ASN A 53 1.22 8.26 1.86
N THR A 54 1.99 8.87 0.97
CA THR A 54 3.22 8.29 0.46
C THR A 54 4.39 9.16 0.87
N THR A 55 5.41 8.53 1.43
CA THR A 55 6.64 9.21 1.80
C THR A 55 7.79 8.54 1.09
N THR A 56 8.72 9.32 0.57
CA THR A 56 9.88 8.79 -0.15
C THR A 56 11.15 9.30 0.53
N GLU A 57 12.07 8.38 0.81
CA GLU A 57 13.37 8.72 1.37
C GLU A 57 14.46 8.26 0.42
N LYS A 58 15.51 9.07 0.33
CA LYS A 58 16.68 8.71 -0.44
C LYS A 58 17.74 8.18 0.52
N LYS A 59 18.12 6.91 0.34
CA LYS A 59 19.16 6.26 1.15
C LYS A 59 20.32 5.89 0.23
N GLY A 60 21.35 6.74 0.23
CA GLY A 60 22.47 6.59 -0.68
C GLY A 60 21.99 6.75 -2.13
N ARG A 61 22.15 5.70 -2.94
CA ARG A 61 21.70 5.69 -4.33
C ARG A 61 20.31 5.12 -4.51
N LYS A 62 19.69 4.64 -3.43
CA LYS A 62 18.37 4.02 -3.49
C LYS A 62 17.29 4.99 -3.04
N THR A 63 16.15 4.88 -3.67
CA THR A 63 14.96 5.60 -3.24
C THR A 63 14.02 4.58 -2.62
N VAL A 64 13.59 4.82 -1.38
CA VAL A 64 12.71 3.92 -0.66
C VAL A 64 11.40 4.63 -0.40
N SER A 65 10.30 3.99 -0.73
CA SER A 65 8.96 4.54 -0.53
C SER A 65 8.25 3.83 0.60
N TYR A 66 7.43 4.61 1.31
CA TYR A 66 6.64 4.12 2.44
C TYR A 66 5.20 4.56 2.27
N PHE A 67 4.28 3.73 2.70
CA PHE A 67 2.87 4.08 2.79
C PHE A 67 2.45 4.19 4.24
N SER A 68 1.53 5.10 4.50
CA SER A 68 0.91 5.24 5.81
C SER A 68 -0.55 5.60 5.60
N LEU A 69 -1.36 5.42 6.64
CA LEU A 69 -2.76 5.83 6.58
C LEU A 69 -2.87 7.35 6.74
N ALA A 70 -3.70 7.93 5.91
CA ALA A 70 -4.00 9.36 6.01
C ALA A 70 -4.86 9.67 7.22
#